data_e78ae0e7a645546d24fefe158f6f734c
#
_entry.id   e78ae0e7a645546d24fefe158f6f734c
#
_cell.length_a   1.000
_cell.length_b   1.000
_cell.length_c   1.000
_cell.angle_alpha   90.00
_cell.angle_beta   90.00
_cell.angle_gamma   90.00
#
_symmetry.space_group_name_H-M   'P 1'
#
loop_
_entity.id
_entity.type
_entity.pdbx_description
1 polymer ?
#
loop_
_entity_poly.entity_id
_entity_poly.type
_entity_poly.pdbx_seq_one_letter_code
_entity_poly.pdbx_strand_id
1 'polypeptide(L)'
;MITSSILEAAQLLKQGQVLAYPTEAVWGLGCDPFNQQAFQNILELKHRPIEKGVILLAGHLGQVEHLLQSLAPKIRKQVIDSWTDRVATERATTWLLPADEHIPIWIKGQHPLVAVRVTTHPLCVELCNAFGGFIVSTSANPTGEKPALSLQQANQYFSNQIDYLNE
;
A
#
# COMPACT_ATOMS: atom_id res chain seq x y z
N MET A 1 5.62 -10.39 -14.79
CA MET A 1 5.94 -11.75 -14.28
C MET A 1 4.93 -12.14 -13.22
N ILE A 2 4.71 -13.44 -12.98
CA ILE A 2 3.91 -13.93 -11.85
C ILE A 2 4.85 -14.70 -10.94
N THR A 3 4.88 -14.37 -9.65
CA THR A 3 5.69 -15.07 -8.64
C THR A 3 4.86 -15.43 -7.42
N SER A 4 5.23 -16.50 -6.71
CA SER A 4 4.76 -16.83 -5.36
C SER A 4 5.84 -16.61 -4.29
N SER A 5 7.00 -16.07 -4.69
CA SER A 5 8.11 -15.77 -3.79
C SER A 5 7.99 -14.35 -3.25
N ILE A 6 7.80 -14.21 -1.95
CA ILE A 6 7.80 -12.92 -1.25
C ILE A 6 9.12 -12.17 -1.44
N LEU A 7 10.25 -12.88 -1.39
CA LEU A 7 11.57 -12.23 -1.57
C LEU A 7 11.74 -11.68 -2.98
N GLU A 8 11.29 -12.41 -3.98
CA GLU A 8 11.32 -11.94 -5.37
C GLU A 8 10.38 -10.74 -5.56
N ALA A 9 9.16 -10.80 -5.03
CA ALA A 9 8.21 -9.70 -5.06
C ALA A 9 8.76 -8.44 -4.39
N ALA A 10 9.39 -8.59 -3.22
CA ALA A 10 10.04 -7.47 -2.53
C ALA A 10 11.22 -6.89 -3.33
N GLN A 11 11.96 -7.72 -4.05
CA GLN A 11 13.03 -7.28 -4.95
C GLN A 11 12.49 -6.50 -6.14
N LEU A 12 11.39 -6.94 -6.75
CA LEU A 12 10.71 -6.21 -7.83
C LEU A 12 10.29 -4.81 -7.38
N LEU A 13 9.70 -4.68 -6.19
CA LEU A 13 9.37 -3.37 -5.61
C LEU A 13 10.63 -2.48 -5.45
N LYS A 14 11.73 -3.03 -4.91
CA LYS A 14 13.00 -2.30 -4.74
C LYS A 14 13.63 -1.87 -6.08
N GLN A 15 13.35 -2.58 -7.15
CA GLN A 15 13.76 -2.25 -8.51
C GLN A 15 12.85 -1.23 -9.19
N GLY A 16 11.82 -0.73 -8.50
CA GLY A 16 10.88 0.26 -9.03
C GLY A 16 9.76 -0.33 -9.88
N GLN A 17 9.53 -1.64 -9.79
CA GLN A 17 8.41 -2.27 -10.48
C GLN A 17 7.09 -2.00 -9.75
N VAL A 18 6.00 -2.04 -10.49
CA VAL A 18 4.64 -2.05 -9.95
C VAL A 18 4.19 -3.49 -9.75
N LEU A 19 3.66 -3.81 -8.59
CA LEU A 19 3.25 -5.14 -8.19
C LEU A 19 1.76 -5.18 -7.85
N ALA A 20 1.03 -6.17 -8.39
CA ALA A 20 -0.31 -6.50 -7.92
C ALA A 20 -0.25 -7.70 -6.95
N TYR A 21 -1.06 -7.65 -5.89
CA TYR A 21 -1.06 -8.65 -4.81
C TYR A 21 -2.42 -8.73 -4.11
N PRO A 22 -2.79 -9.88 -3.52
CA PRO A 22 -4.01 -10.02 -2.74
C PRO A 22 -3.93 -9.25 -1.42
N THR A 23 -5.05 -8.70 -0.99
CA THR A 23 -5.22 -8.09 0.34
C THR A 23 -6.46 -8.63 1.03
N GLU A 24 -6.74 -8.16 2.25
CA GLU A 24 -7.93 -8.56 3.01
C GLU A 24 -9.27 -8.17 2.37
N ALA A 25 -9.29 -7.33 1.35
CA ALA A 25 -10.53 -6.84 0.72
C ALA A 25 -10.57 -7.11 -0.79
N VAL A 26 -9.66 -6.51 -1.54
CA VAL A 26 -9.53 -6.60 -2.99
C VAL A 26 -8.05 -6.73 -3.35
N TRP A 27 -7.73 -7.08 -4.57
CA TRP A 27 -6.34 -7.02 -5.03
C TRP A 27 -5.81 -5.59 -4.95
N GLY A 28 -4.60 -5.46 -4.43
CA GLY A 28 -3.85 -4.21 -4.34
C GLY A 28 -2.88 -4.04 -5.51
N LEU A 29 -2.58 -2.79 -5.79
CA LEU A 29 -1.53 -2.37 -6.71
C LEU A 29 -0.56 -1.48 -5.94
N GLY A 30 0.72 -1.82 -5.91
CA GLY A 30 1.70 -1.14 -5.08
C GLY A 30 3.05 -0.94 -5.73
N CYS A 31 3.83 -0.07 -5.12
CA CYS A 31 5.20 0.24 -5.50
C CYS A 31 6.01 0.75 -4.32
N ASP A 32 7.31 0.92 -4.52
CA ASP A 32 8.18 1.62 -3.59
C ASP A 32 7.75 3.10 -3.45
N PRO A 33 7.37 3.57 -2.25
CA PRO A 33 6.95 4.96 -2.03
C PRO A 33 8.06 5.98 -2.26
N PHE A 34 9.32 5.57 -2.18
CA PHE A 34 10.48 6.43 -2.38
C PHE A 34 10.98 6.47 -3.82
N ASN A 35 10.36 5.72 -4.72
CA ASN A 35 10.63 5.74 -6.15
C ASN A 35 9.54 6.54 -6.89
N GLN A 36 9.85 7.79 -7.24
CA GLN A 36 8.91 8.69 -7.91
C GLN A 36 8.40 8.14 -9.25
N GLN A 37 9.26 7.50 -10.02
CA GLN A 37 8.87 6.92 -11.31
C GLN A 37 7.90 5.75 -11.14
N ALA A 38 8.14 4.86 -10.17
CA ALA A 38 7.24 3.76 -9.86
C ALA A 38 5.86 4.26 -9.42
N PHE A 39 5.82 5.31 -8.61
CA PHE A 39 4.56 5.97 -8.23
C PHE A 39 3.83 6.57 -9.44
N GLN A 40 4.56 7.27 -10.32
CA GLN A 40 4.01 7.82 -11.55
C GLN A 40 3.41 6.72 -12.44
N ASN A 41 4.09 5.58 -12.56
CA ASN A 41 3.60 4.44 -13.34
C ASN A 41 2.25 3.92 -12.79
N ILE A 42 2.05 3.88 -11.47
CA ILE A 42 0.75 3.53 -10.88
C ILE A 42 -0.34 4.51 -11.32
N LEU A 43 -0.08 5.81 -11.29
CA LEU A 43 -1.06 6.82 -11.69
C LEU A 43 -1.44 6.67 -13.17
N GLU A 44 -0.47 6.43 -14.04
CA GLU A 44 -0.68 6.21 -15.47
C GLU A 44 -1.50 4.94 -15.74
N LEU A 45 -1.12 3.81 -15.13
CA LEU A 45 -1.84 2.54 -15.26
C LEU A 45 -3.30 2.63 -14.81
N LYS A 46 -3.55 3.44 -13.78
CA LYS A 46 -4.90 3.64 -13.24
C LYS A 46 -5.68 4.75 -13.95
N HIS A 47 -5.08 5.52 -14.85
CA HIS A 47 -5.66 6.78 -15.36
C HIS A 47 -6.16 7.66 -14.21
N ARG A 48 -5.31 7.80 -13.15
CA ARG A 48 -5.71 8.41 -11.88
C ARG A 48 -5.07 9.78 -11.70
N PRO A 49 -5.87 10.82 -11.41
CA PRO A 49 -5.33 12.10 -10.98
C PRO A 49 -4.54 11.97 -9.67
N ILE A 50 -3.44 12.67 -9.56
CA ILE A 50 -2.55 12.64 -8.38
C ILE A 50 -3.28 13.06 -7.09
N GLU A 51 -4.30 13.91 -7.19
CA GLU A 51 -5.07 14.43 -6.06
C GLU A 51 -5.90 13.36 -5.33
N LYS A 52 -6.14 12.21 -5.96
CA LYS A 52 -6.94 11.15 -5.33
C LYS A 52 -6.20 10.37 -4.24
N GLY A 53 -4.91 10.66 -4.02
CA GLY A 53 -4.10 10.03 -2.99
C GLY A 53 -3.98 8.50 -3.12
N VAL A 54 -3.14 7.93 -2.31
CA VAL A 54 -2.93 6.48 -2.18
C VAL A 54 -2.85 6.13 -0.69
N ILE A 55 -2.87 4.85 -0.36
CA ILE A 55 -2.65 4.38 1.01
C ILE A 55 -1.18 3.98 1.15
N LEU A 56 -0.56 4.33 2.27
CA LEU A 56 0.69 3.75 2.72
C LEU A 56 0.37 2.50 3.55
N LEU A 57 0.72 1.33 3.04
CA LEU A 57 0.44 0.03 3.64
C LEU A 57 1.68 -0.46 4.39
N ALA A 58 1.54 -0.71 5.69
CA ALA A 58 2.59 -1.26 6.55
C ALA A 58 2.24 -2.66 7.03
N GLY A 59 3.24 -3.50 7.23
CA GLY A 59 3.09 -4.84 7.78
C GLY A 59 3.02 -4.86 9.30
N HIS A 60 3.58 -3.86 9.97
CA HIS A 60 3.50 -3.70 11.43
C HIS A 60 3.67 -2.23 11.84
N LEU A 61 3.27 -1.94 13.08
CA LEU A 61 3.24 -0.59 13.64
C LEU A 61 4.61 0.12 13.56
N GLY A 62 5.70 -0.57 13.82
CA GLY A 62 7.05 0.02 13.82
C GLY A 62 7.45 0.67 12.50
N GLN A 63 6.86 0.25 11.37
CA GLN A 63 7.14 0.82 10.05
C GLN A 63 6.54 2.23 9.85
N VAL A 64 5.55 2.60 10.66
CA VAL A 64 4.82 3.89 10.56
C VAL A 64 4.76 4.66 11.87
N GLU A 65 5.45 4.20 12.91
CA GLU A 65 5.41 4.78 14.25
C GLU A 65 5.82 6.26 14.27
N HIS A 66 6.75 6.66 13.40
CA HIS A 66 7.17 8.05 13.26
C HIS A 66 6.01 9.01 12.93
N LEU A 67 5.01 8.56 12.17
CA LEU A 67 3.82 9.35 11.82
C LEU A 67 2.88 9.58 13.01
N LEU A 68 3.05 8.83 14.10
CA LEU A 68 2.20 8.95 15.29
C LEU A 68 2.76 9.94 16.33
N GLN A 69 3.99 10.39 16.16
CA GLN A 69 4.70 11.17 17.19
C GLN A 69 4.04 12.54 17.45
N SER A 70 3.47 13.16 16.42
CA SER A 70 2.79 14.46 16.52
C SER A 70 1.38 14.38 17.07
N LEU A 71 0.81 13.18 17.24
CA LEU A 71 -0.55 13.00 17.72
C LEU A 71 -0.65 13.17 19.22
N ALA A 72 -1.76 13.79 19.69
CA ALA A 72 -2.09 13.83 21.10
C ALA A 72 -2.20 12.39 21.68
N PRO A 73 -1.77 12.12 22.92
CA PRO A 73 -1.68 10.77 23.48
C PRO A 73 -2.95 9.93 23.35
N LYS A 74 -4.12 10.55 23.56
CA LYS A 74 -5.43 9.89 23.43
C LYS A 74 -5.69 9.43 21.98
N ILE A 75 -5.43 10.28 21.02
CA ILE A 75 -5.61 9.96 19.60
C ILE A 75 -4.60 8.89 19.15
N ARG A 76 -3.35 9.05 19.56
CA ARG A 76 -2.29 8.07 19.29
C ARG A 76 -2.69 6.67 19.77
N LYS A 77 -3.20 6.57 21.00
CA LYS A 77 -3.70 5.30 21.55
C LYS A 77 -4.83 4.72 20.70
N GLN A 78 -5.83 5.52 20.31
CA GLN A 78 -6.93 5.05 19.46
C GLN A 78 -6.44 4.49 18.12
N VAL A 79 -5.48 5.16 17.48
CA VAL A 79 -4.89 4.69 16.23
C VAL A 79 -4.18 3.34 16.43
N ILE A 80 -3.33 3.25 17.45
CA ILE A 80 -2.60 2.01 17.77
C ILE A 80 -3.57 0.86 18.07
N ASP A 81 -4.54 1.07 18.95
CA ASP A 81 -5.52 0.06 19.33
C ASP A 81 -6.29 -0.46 18.11
N SER A 82 -6.68 0.42 17.18
CA SER A 82 -7.39 0.04 15.96
C SER A 82 -6.61 -0.91 15.05
N TRP A 83 -5.28 -0.89 15.14
CA TRP A 83 -4.40 -1.74 14.34
C TRP A 83 -3.92 -3.00 15.08
N THR A 84 -3.86 -2.95 16.42
CA THR A 84 -3.29 -4.04 17.24
C THR A 84 -4.35 -4.92 17.87
N ASP A 85 -5.51 -4.39 18.24
CA ASP A 85 -6.55 -5.12 18.98
C ASP A 85 -7.60 -5.77 18.06
N ARG A 86 -7.49 -5.62 16.75
CA ARG A 86 -8.47 -6.17 15.83
C ARG A 86 -8.33 -7.68 15.65
N VAL A 87 -9.45 -8.34 15.50
CA VAL A 87 -9.49 -9.75 15.07
C VAL A 87 -9.12 -9.84 13.59
N ALA A 88 -8.44 -10.90 13.19
CA ALA A 88 -7.95 -11.10 11.81
C ALA A 88 -9.04 -11.04 10.72
N THR A 89 -10.30 -11.28 11.10
CA THR A 89 -11.47 -11.22 10.20
C THR A 89 -12.08 -9.84 10.07
N GLU A 90 -11.66 -8.86 10.90
CA GLU A 90 -12.18 -7.51 10.84
C GLU A 90 -11.52 -6.72 9.70
N ARG A 91 -12.30 -5.77 9.16
CA ARG A 91 -11.80 -4.89 8.10
C ARG A 91 -10.65 -4.04 8.61
N ALA A 92 -9.61 -3.91 7.80
CA ALA A 92 -8.49 -3.03 8.09
C ALA A 92 -8.93 -1.57 8.21
N THR A 93 -8.44 -0.88 9.23
CA THR A 93 -8.69 0.54 9.46
C THR A 93 -7.61 1.38 8.77
N THR A 94 -8.04 2.38 8.00
CA THR A 94 -7.16 3.39 7.40
C THR A 94 -7.34 4.70 8.13
N TRP A 95 -6.25 5.31 8.56
CA TRP A 95 -6.22 6.62 9.20
C TRP A 95 -5.61 7.67 8.29
N LEU A 96 -6.15 8.88 8.33
CA LEU A 96 -5.49 10.06 7.79
C LEU A 96 -4.60 10.65 8.88
N LEU A 97 -3.30 10.55 8.71
CA LEU A 97 -2.30 11.00 9.68
C LEU A 97 -1.53 12.19 9.13
N PRO A 98 -1.05 13.11 10.01
CA PRO A 98 -0.15 14.17 9.60
C PRO A 98 1.09 13.59 8.88
N ALA A 99 1.37 14.09 7.67
CA ALA A 99 2.59 13.73 6.97
C ALA A 99 3.78 14.41 7.63
N ASP A 100 4.84 13.66 7.85
CA ASP A 100 6.12 14.19 8.31
C ASP A 100 7.10 14.39 7.14
N GLU A 101 8.33 14.78 7.46
CA GLU A 101 9.40 15.05 6.50
C GLU A 101 9.89 13.80 5.75
N HIS A 102 9.59 12.58 6.27
CA HIS A 102 9.97 11.32 5.63
C HIS A 102 9.01 10.91 4.50
N ILE A 103 7.83 11.55 4.43
CA ILE A 103 6.87 11.25 3.37
C ILE A 103 7.21 12.06 2.12
N PRO A 104 7.51 11.40 0.97
CA PRO A 104 7.85 12.08 -0.27
C PRO A 104 6.75 13.05 -0.73
N ILE A 105 7.18 14.17 -1.31
CA ILE A 105 6.26 15.22 -1.80
C ILE A 105 5.29 14.71 -2.87
N TRP A 106 5.71 13.76 -3.72
CA TRP A 106 4.84 13.17 -4.75
C TRP A 106 3.75 12.26 -4.17
N ILE A 107 3.94 11.73 -2.94
CA ILE A 107 2.92 10.94 -2.22
C ILE A 107 1.86 11.85 -1.60
N LYS A 108 2.29 12.84 -0.83
CA LYS A 108 1.37 13.73 -0.12
C LYS A 108 0.84 14.88 -0.98
N GLY A 109 1.59 15.31 -2.01
CA GLY A 109 1.25 16.50 -2.78
C GLY A 109 1.14 17.73 -1.88
N GLN A 110 0.05 18.50 -2.05
CA GLN A 110 -0.26 19.66 -1.22
C GLN A 110 -1.06 19.33 0.04
N HIS A 111 -1.40 18.05 0.26
CA HIS A 111 -2.17 17.63 1.44
C HIS A 111 -1.27 17.51 2.67
N PRO A 112 -1.71 18.01 3.84
CA PRO A 112 -0.96 17.86 5.07
C PRO A 112 -1.08 16.45 5.69
N LEU A 113 -2.00 15.63 5.17
CA LEU A 113 -2.32 14.31 5.69
C LEU A 113 -2.01 13.22 4.65
N VAL A 114 -1.65 12.03 5.13
CA VAL A 114 -1.50 10.82 4.34
C VAL A 114 -2.38 9.70 4.90
N ALA A 115 -2.92 8.87 4.01
CA ALA A 115 -3.69 7.69 4.39
C ALA A 115 -2.73 6.55 4.74
N VAL A 116 -2.87 5.98 5.94
CA VAL A 116 -1.99 4.93 6.46
C VAL A 116 -2.81 3.76 6.96
N ARG A 117 -2.37 2.56 6.65
CA ARG A 117 -2.97 1.30 7.11
C ARG A 117 -1.87 0.34 7.57
N VAL A 118 -2.07 -0.26 8.74
CA VAL A 118 -1.31 -1.45 9.14
C VAL A 118 -2.18 -2.67 8.86
N THR A 119 -1.70 -3.54 7.98
CA THR A 119 -2.43 -4.74 7.54
C THR A 119 -2.23 -5.90 8.49
N THR A 120 -3.18 -6.85 8.50
CA THR A 120 -3.03 -8.17 9.13
C THR A 120 -3.09 -9.29 8.09
N HIS A 121 -3.22 -8.98 6.81
CA HIS A 121 -3.17 -9.98 5.75
C HIS A 121 -1.77 -10.60 5.71
N PRO A 122 -1.61 -11.92 5.91
CA PRO A 122 -0.29 -12.53 6.10
C PRO A 122 0.69 -12.22 4.98
N LEU A 123 0.27 -12.38 3.73
CA LEU A 123 1.09 -12.11 2.56
C LEU A 123 1.53 -10.64 2.48
N CYS A 124 0.65 -9.69 2.80
CA CYS A 124 1.01 -8.27 2.82
C CYS A 124 1.98 -7.94 3.96
N VAL A 125 1.82 -8.57 5.13
CA VAL A 125 2.76 -8.44 6.25
C VAL A 125 4.15 -8.92 5.85
N GLU A 126 4.24 -10.11 5.26
CA GLU A 126 5.50 -10.67 4.80
C GLU A 126 6.15 -9.83 3.70
N LEU A 127 5.35 -9.34 2.75
CA LEU A 127 5.82 -8.46 1.67
C LEU A 127 6.42 -7.16 2.22
N CYS A 128 5.72 -6.46 3.11
CA CYS A 128 6.22 -5.23 3.74
C CYS A 128 7.49 -5.49 4.57
N ASN A 129 7.55 -6.61 5.28
CA ASN A 129 8.74 -6.99 6.05
C ASN A 129 9.94 -7.29 5.15
N ALA A 130 9.75 -8.03 4.07
CA ALA A 130 10.81 -8.34 3.10
C ALA A 130 11.24 -7.10 2.31
N PHE A 131 10.33 -6.20 2.01
CA PHE A 131 10.62 -4.90 1.40
C PHE A 131 11.42 -4.02 2.37
N GLY A 132 11.12 -4.08 3.67
CA GLY A 132 11.80 -3.34 4.74
C GLY A 132 11.11 -2.06 5.17
N GLY A 133 9.81 -1.91 4.89
CA GLY A 133 9.02 -0.74 5.27
C GLY A 133 7.62 -0.76 4.69
N PHE A 134 6.91 0.36 4.80
CA PHE A 134 5.62 0.53 4.17
C PHE A 134 5.76 0.66 2.65
N ILE A 135 4.73 0.28 1.93
CA ILE A 135 4.63 0.39 0.47
C ILE A 135 3.44 1.26 0.07
N VAL A 136 3.47 1.82 -1.13
CA VAL A 136 2.25 2.40 -1.73
C VAL A 136 1.26 1.29 -1.99
N SER A 137 -0.02 1.53 -1.68
CA SER A 137 -1.10 0.61 -1.98
C SER A 137 -2.35 1.35 -2.46
N THR A 138 -2.94 0.84 -3.51
CA THR A 138 -4.23 1.28 -4.04
C THR A 138 -4.96 0.06 -4.62
N SER A 139 -6.25 0.16 -4.90
CA SER A 139 -6.99 -0.95 -5.50
C SER A 139 -6.50 -1.27 -6.91
N ALA A 140 -6.46 -2.55 -7.26
CA ALA A 140 -6.01 -3.02 -8.58
C ALA A 140 -7.14 -2.90 -9.61
N ASN A 141 -7.35 -1.69 -10.11
CA ASN A 141 -8.29 -1.35 -11.18
C ASN A 141 -7.93 -0.02 -11.85
N PRO A 142 -8.22 0.14 -13.14
CA PRO A 142 -8.28 1.47 -13.75
C PRO A 142 -9.38 2.32 -13.09
N THR A 143 -9.24 3.63 -13.08
CA THR A 143 -10.25 4.54 -12.50
C THR A 143 -11.59 4.36 -13.20
N GLY A 144 -12.65 4.16 -12.42
CA GLY A 144 -14.00 3.89 -12.91
C GLY A 144 -14.37 2.42 -13.04
N GLU A 145 -13.39 1.52 -13.05
CA GLU A 145 -13.62 0.08 -13.07
C GLU A 145 -13.73 -0.50 -11.65
N LYS A 146 -14.31 -1.70 -11.53
CA LYS A 146 -14.37 -2.41 -10.24
C LYS A 146 -13.00 -2.96 -9.85
N PRO A 147 -12.62 -2.91 -8.56
CA PRO A 147 -11.38 -3.53 -8.10
C PRO A 147 -11.31 -5.03 -8.42
N ALA A 148 -10.13 -5.49 -8.82
CA ALA A 148 -9.89 -6.91 -9.06
C ALA A 148 -10.05 -7.73 -7.77
N LEU A 149 -10.69 -8.89 -7.86
CA LEU A 149 -10.88 -9.85 -6.77
C LEU A 149 -10.04 -11.11 -6.95
N SER A 150 -9.28 -11.20 -8.04
CA SER A 150 -8.43 -12.35 -8.37
C SER A 150 -7.26 -11.93 -9.24
N LEU A 151 -6.22 -12.79 -9.27
CA LEU A 151 -5.10 -12.66 -10.20
C LEU A 151 -5.59 -12.51 -11.65
N GLN A 152 -6.58 -13.32 -12.06
CA GLN A 152 -7.10 -13.29 -13.41
C GLN A 152 -7.71 -11.92 -13.76
N GLN A 153 -8.50 -11.34 -12.85
CA GLN A 153 -9.09 -10.00 -13.07
C GLN A 153 -8.02 -8.91 -13.08
N ALA A 154 -7.03 -8.96 -12.18
CA ALA A 154 -5.92 -8.01 -12.19
C ALA A 154 -5.13 -8.11 -13.51
N ASN A 155 -4.87 -9.33 -13.99
CA ASN A 155 -4.18 -9.55 -15.26
C ASN A 155 -5.00 -9.10 -16.48
N GLN A 156 -6.34 -9.14 -16.43
CA GLN A 156 -7.19 -8.58 -17.48
C GLN A 156 -7.04 -7.05 -17.60
N TYR A 157 -6.83 -6.35 -16.47
CA TYR A 157 -6.63 -4.90 -16.49
C TYR A 157 -5.23 -4.50 -16.92
N PHE A 158 -4.19 -5.18 -16.42
CA PHE A 158 -2.82 -4.69 -16.53
C PHE A 158 -1.91 -5.56 -17.37
N SER A 159 -2.29 -6.81 -17.65
CA SER A 159 -1.53 -7.76 -18.49
C SER A 159 -0.04 -7.81 -18.10
N ASN A 160 0.85 -7.67 -19.06
CA ASN A 160 2.31 -7.69 -18.88
C ASN A 160 2.92 -6.33 -18.51
N GLN A 161 2.11 -5.34 -18.18
CA GLN A 161 2.60 -4.00 -17.78
C GLN A 161 3.11 -3.95 -16.33
N ILE A 162 2.77 -4.95 -15.53
CA ILE A 162 3.13 -5.05 -14.11
C ILE A 162 3.55 -6.47 -13.74
N ASP A 163 4.02 -6.63 -12.51
CA ASP A 163 4.29 -7.92 -11.90
C ASP A 163 3.18 -8.32 -10.92
N TYR A 164 3.09 -9.62 -10.59
CA TYR A 164 2.02 -10.18 -9.79
C TYR A 164 2.59 -11.10 -8.72
N LEU A 165 2.21 -10.87 -7.47
CA LEU A 165 2.42 -11.81 -6.37
C LEU A 165 1.13 -12.60 -6.16
N ASN A 166 1.22 -13.92 -6.26
CA ASN A 166 0.13 -14.84 -6.04
C ASN A 166 0.42 -15.73 -4.82
N GLU A 167 -0.63 -16.22 -4.16
CA GLU A 167 -0.51 -17.19 -3.06
C GLU A 167 -0.03 -18.54 -3.53
#